data_cda307f75950142c728fdff7f5c9a25d
#
_entry.id   cda307f75950142c728fdff7f5c9a25d
#
_cell.length_a   1.000
_cell.length_b   1.000
_cell.length_c   1.000
_cell.angle_alpha   90.00
_cell.angle_beta   90.00
_cell.angle_gamma   90.00
#
_symmetry.space_group_name_H-M   'P 1'
#
loop_
_entity.id
_entity.type
_entity.pdbx_description
1 polymer ?
#
loop_
_entity_poly.entity_id
_entity_poly.type
_entity_poly.pdbx_seq_one_letter_code
_entity_poly.pdbx_strand_id
1 'polypeptide(L)'
;MVSIALVIVVLKKDHRPWMRKLVVIALLAVIAQGILGGLRVRENEVLIAMLHGCTGPVFFALSVVIANAFTVYWNDPLRQCETEQGGMQLLLEKPLRLVTTTTVLVYFQLILGASIRHIPVTASTQTFSMLVIFHLIKALAVTGHVIAVVISLRKRQGLSPAVHRPAKWLMFGVLLQVGLGIGTWIFKYGWPMGLGENKLFSNHLLVTYSWSQSHVTTAHAATGSLLLICCVVLTTRLRRLKYVLEQVGDD
;
A
#
# COMPACT_ATOMS: atom_id res chain seq x y z
N MET A 1 13.90 5.82 18.41
CA MET A 1 13.83 7.14 19.09
C MET A 1 12.56 7.91 18.73
N VAL A 2 12.27 8.16 17.45
CA VAL A 2 11.06 8.95 17.01
C VAL A 2 9.75 8.35 17.55
N SER A 3 9.55 7.03 17.47
CA SER A 3 8.32 6.38 17.96
C SER A 3 8.11 6.53 19.46
N ILE A 4 9.19 6.52 20.26
CA ILE A 4 9.12 6.75 21.71
C ILE A 4 8.73 8.20 21.98
N ALA A 5 9.37 9.16 21.29
CA ALA A 5 9.02 10.57 21.42
C ALA A 5 7.56 10.83 21.05
N LEU A 6 7.06 10.20 19.97
CA LEU A 6 5.66 10.29 19.56
C LEU A 6 4.71 9.79 20.66
N VAL A 7 5.01 8.64 21.27
CA VAL A 7 4.18 8.11 22.38
C VAL A 7 4.17 9.08 23.55
N ILE A 8 5.32 9.60 23.98
CA ILE A 8 5.42 10.54 25.10
C ILE A 8 4.59 11.81 24.83
N VAL A 9 4.73 12.38 23.63
CA VAL A 9 4.01 13.61 23.26
C VAL A 9 2.50 13.37 23.21
N VAL A 10 2.06 12.28 22.57
CA VAL A 10 0.63 11.97 22.44
C VAL A 10 0.01 11.64 23.80
N LEU A 11 0.68 10.86 24.66
CA LEU A 11 0.15 10.56 25.98
C LEU A 11 0.01 11.80 26.87
N LYS A 12 0.88 12.81 26.68
CA LYS A 12 0.85 14.05 27.46
C LYS A 12 -0.12 15.09 26.90
N LYS A 13 -0.27 15.19 25.56
CA LYS A 13 -0.96 16.31 24.91
C LYS A 13 -2.26 15.95 24.18
N ASP A 14 -2.47 14.69 23.81
CA ASP A 14 -3.65 14.26 23.08
C ASP A 14 -4.66 13.59 24.00
N HIS A 15 -5.89 14.11 24.03
CA HIS A 15 -6.95 13.59 24.87
C HIS A 15 -7.78 12.47 24.23
N ARG A 16 -7.56 12.17 22.94
CA ARG A 16 -8.28 11.13 22.21
C ARG A 16 -7.84 9.72 22.66
N PRO A 17 -8.69 8.92 23.31
CA PRO A 17 -8.30 7.61 23.86
C PRO A 17 -7.82 6.64 22.77
N TRP A 18 -8.47 6.69 21.60
CA TRP A 18 -8.09 5.85 20.47
C TRP A 18 -6.70 6.21 19.91
N MET A 19 -6.31 7.49 19.90
CA MET A 19 -5.00 7.94 19.45
C MET A 19 -3.90 7.43 20.38
N ARG A 20 -4.12 7.52 21.71
CA ARG A 20 -3.19 6.98 22.72
C ARG A 20 -2.94 5.48 22.51
N LYS A 21 -4.00 4.70 22.22
CA LYS A 21 -3.88 3.27 21.91
C LYS A 21 -3.08 3.05 20.63
N LEU A 22 -3.35 3.81 19.56
CA LEU A 22 -2.67 3.65 18.26
C LEU A 22 -1.18 3.91 18.35
N VAL A 23 -0.72 4.94 19.06
CA VAL A 23 0.72 5.22 19.17
C VAL A 23 1.45 4.17 19.99
N VAL A 24 0.81 3.57 21.01
CA VAL A 24 1.38 2.43 21.73
C VAL A 24 1.47 1.19 20.83
N ILE A 25 0.41 0.89 20.08
CA ILE A 25 0.43 -0.20 19.10
C ILE A 25 1.54 0.02 18.06
N ALA A 26 1.72 1.26 17.58
CA ALA A 26 2.78 1.59 16.63
C ALA A 26 4.19 1.40 17.25
N LEU A 27 4.38 1.73 18.53
CA LEU A 27 5.63 1.47 19.22
C LEU A 27 5.91 -0.05 19.34
N LEU A 28 4.91 -0.82 19.73
CA LEU A 28 5.04 -2.29 19.81
C LEU A 28 5.32 -2.89 18.43
N ALA A 29 4.64 -2.39 17.39
CA ALA A 29 4.84 -2.85 16.02
C ALA A 29 6.26 -2.55 15.51
N VAL A 30 6.82 -1.37 15.80
CA VAL A 30 8.21 -1.07 15.37
C VAL A 30 9.24 -1.89 16.15
N ILE A 31 8.99 -2.20 17.43
CA ILE A 31 9.85 -3.11 18.20
C ILE A 31 9.80 -4.51 17.58
N ALA A 32 8.61 -5.02 17.29
CA ALA A 32 8.44 -6.32 16.62
C ALA A 32 9.14 -6.34 15.25
N GLN A 33 9.05 -5.25 14.46
CA GLN A 33 9.77 -5.10 13.19
C GLN A 33 11.29 -5.14 13.38
N GLY A 34 11.81 -4.51 14.42
CA GLY A 34 13.23 -4.55 14.75
C GLY A 34 13.70 -5.96 15.11
N ILE A 35 12.92 -6.69 15.91
CA ILE A 35 13.20 -8.09 16.29
C ILE A 35 13.17 -8.99 15.04
N LEU A 36 12.10 -8.92 14.22
CA LEU A 36 12.00 -9.71 12.98
C LEU A 36 13.14 -9.39 12.02
N GLY A 37 13.53 -8.11 11.90
CA GLY A 37 14.64 -7.69 11.05
C GLY A 37 15.99 -8.24 11.54
N GLY A 38 16.25 -8.24 12.85
CA GLY A 38 17.43 -8.82 13.45
C GLY A 38 17.48 -10.35 13.30
N LEU A 39 16.38 -11.03 13.63
CA LEU A 39 16.28 -12.48 13.49
C LEU A 39 16.46 -12.94 12.03
N ARG A 40 15.85 -12.21 11.06
CA ARG A 40 16.03 -12.50 9.64
C ARG A 40 17.51 -12.54 9.22
N VAL A 41 18.30 -11.62 9.73
CA VAL A 41 19.75 -11.55 9.40
C VAL A 41 20.52 -12.65 10.11
N ARG A 42 20.20 -12.91 11.38
CA ARG A 42 20.93 -13.89 12.22
C ARG A 42 20.62 -15.33 11.82
N GLU A 43 19.36 -15.66 11.66
CA GLU A 43 18.91 -17.05 11.40
C GLU A 43 18.87 -17.38 9.89
N ASN A 44 18.91 -16.36 9.02
CA ASN A 44 18.79 -16.49 7.55
C ASN A 44 17.55 -17.33 7.10
N GLU A 45 16.48 -17.29 7.89
CA GLU A 45 15.26 -18.07 7.68
C GLU A 45 14.30 -17.36 6.73
N VAL A 46 13.84 -18.09 5.71
CA VAL A 46 12.92 -17.61 4.67
C VAL A 46 11.60 -17.11 5.25
N LEU A 47 11.03 -17.85 6.21
CA LEU A 47 9.76 -17.47 6.84
C LEU A 47 9.86 -16.15 7.61
N ILE A 48 10.94 -15.96 8.36
CA ILE A 48 11.17 -14.73 9.13
C ILE A 48 11.35 -13.54 8.17
N ALA A 49 12.08 -13.74 7.06
CA ALA A 49 12.27 -12.73 6.03
C ALA A 49 10.93 -12.34 5.37
N MET A 50 10.07 -13.33 5.10
CA MET A 50 8.74 -13.11 4.54
C MET A 50 7.82 -12.37 5.53
N LEU A 51 7.80 -12.77 6.81
CA LEU A 51 7.01 -12.11 7.85
C LEU A 51 7.43 -10.65 8.04
N HIS A 52 8.74 -10.38 8.12
CA HIS A 52 9.25 -9.01 8.19
C HIS A 52 8.83 -8.19 6.96
N GLY A 53 8.92 -8.76 5.76
CA GLY A 53 8.51 -8.12 4.50
C GLY A 53 7.02 -7.85 4.40
N CYS A 54 6.16 -8.71 4.97
CA CYS A 54 4.71 -8.54 4.95
C CYS A 54 4.21 -7.56 6.02
N THR A 55 4.82 -7.55 7.21
CA THR A 55 4.38 -6.72 8.35
C THR A 55 4.94 -5.30 8.31
N GLY A 56 6.08 -5.08 7.63
CA GLY A 56 6.64 -3.74 7.41
C GLY A 56 5.66 -2.75 6.78
N PRO A 57 5.01 -3.08 5.65
CA PRO A 57 3.98 -2.22 5.04
C PRO A 57 2.78 -1.94 5.96
N VAL A 58 2.41 -2.87 6.85
CA VAL A 58 1.33 -2.68 7.84
C VAL A 58 1.73 -1.64 8.89
N PHE A 59 2.96 -1.73 9.41
CA PHE A 59 3.50 -0.72 10.33
C PHE A 59 3.55 0.66 9.66
N PHE A 60 3.96 0.72 8.40
CA PHE A 60 4.01 1.96 7.64
C PHE A 60 2.60 2.54 7.42
N ALA A 61 1.61 1.69 7.07
CA ALA A 61 0.21 2.10 6.96
C ALA A 61 -0.34 2.64 8.29
N LEU A 62 -0.04 1.98 9.42
CA LEU A 62 -0.42 2.45 10.76
C LEU A 62 0.18 3.83 11.07
N SER A 63 1.46 4.04 10.75
CA SER A 63 2.13 5.33 10.93
C SER A 63 1.44 6.45 10.13
N VAL A 64 0.99 6.13 8.91
CA VAL A 64 0.27 7.07 8.04
C VAL A 64 -1.15 7.35 8.57
N VAL A 65 -1.85 6.36 9.13
CA VAL A 65 -3.14 6.59 9.81
C VAL A 65 -2.97 7.59 10.96
N ILE A 66 -1.95 7.41 11.79
CA ILE A 66 -1.63 8.34 12.88
C ILE A 66 -1.35 9.74 12.33
N ALA A 67 -0.46 9.86 11.34
CA ALA A 67 -0.13 11.13 10.71
C ALA A 67 -1.36 11.82 10.10
N ASN A 68 -2.22 11.05 9.41
CA ASN A 68 -3.44 11.58 8.80
C ASN A 68 -4.41 12.17 9.83
N ALA A 69 -4.47 11.62 11.04
CA ALA A 69 -5.32 12.10 12.14
C ALA A 69 -4.87 13.44 12.75
N PHE A 70 -3.68 13.94 12.39
CA PHE A 70 -3.20 15.28 12.76
C PHE A 70 -3.33 16.29 11.61
N THR A 71 -3.90 15.90 10.47
CA THR A 71 -4.10 16.83 9.35
C THR A 71 -5.30 17.74 9.57
N VAL A 72 -5.29 18.90 8.92
CA VAL A 72 -6.43 19.83 8.89
C VAL A 72 -7.69 19.15 8.36
N TYR A 73 -7.55 18.32 7.32
CA TYR A 73 -8.67 17.57 6.75
C TYR A 73 -9.36 16.65 7.77
N TRP A 74 -8.60 16.01 8.65
CA TRP A 74 -9.17 15.12 9.68
C TRP A 74 -10.03 15.86 10.69
N ASN A 75 -9.59 17.07 11.08
CA ASN A 75 -10.27 17.87 12.09
C ASN A 75 -11.53 18.55 11.53
N ASP A 76 -11.47 19.01 10.29
CA ASP A 76 -12.58 19.71 9.61
C ASP A 76 -12.70 19.28 8.14
N PRO A 77 -13.25 18.09 7.85
CA PRO A 77 -13.34 17.58 6.49
C PRO A 77 -14.39 18.31 5.65
N LEU A 78 -15.46 18.87 6.27
CA LEU A 78 -16.55 19.54 5.56
C LEU A 78 -16.13 20.90 5.01
N ARG A 79 -15.35 21.67 5.76
CA ARG A 79 -14.85 22.97 5.34
C ARG A 79 -14.06 22.93 4.02
N GLN A 80 -13.54 21.77 3.67
CA GLN A 80 -12.75 21.60 2.46
C GLN A 80 -13.57 21.01 1.30
N CYS A 81 -14.88 20.83 1.46
CA CYS A 81 -15.80 20.36 0.42
C CYS A 81 -16.62 21.54 -0.11
N GLU A 82 -16.78 21.63 -1.44
CA GLU A 82 -17.49 22.72 -2.12
C GLU A 82 -18.98 22.38 -2.35
N THR A 83 -19.43 21.17 -2.05
CA THR A 83 -20.78 20.67 -2.33
C THR A 83 -21.67 20.81 -1.11
N GLU A 84 -22.93 21.20 -1.33
CA GLU A 84 -23.97 21.15 -0.29
C GLU A 84 -24.11 19.76 0.31
N GLN A 85 -24.34 19.70 1.63
CA GLN A 85 -24.29 18.47 2.43
C GLN A 85 -25.38 17.46 2.08
N GLY A 86 -26.53 17.94 1.54
CA GLY A 86 -27.64 17.08 1.14
C GLY A 86 -27.30 16.13 -0.01
N GLY A 87 -27.33 14.83 0.26
CA GLY A 87 -27.04 13.77 -0.70
C GLY A 87 -25.56 13.36 -0.85
N MET A 88 -24.61 14.10 -0.27
CA MET A 88 -23.18 13.75 -0.32
C MET A 88 -22.88 12.38 0.30
N GLN A 89 -23.59 12.01 1.35
CA GLN A 89 -23.43 10.72 2.04
C GLN A 89 -23.64 9.53 1.10
N LEU A 90 -24.71 9.53 0.30
CA LEU A 90 -25.00 8.48 -0.71
C LEU A 90 -23.93 8.43 -1.80
N LEU A 91 -23.35 9.59 -2.13
CA LEU A 91 -22.28 9.68 -3.13
C LEU A 91 -20.96 9.06 -2.65
N LEU A 92 -20.75 8.91 -1.34
CA LEU A 92 -19.50 8.36 -0.78
C LEU A 92 -19.49 6.85 -0.67
N GLU A 93 -20.65 6.17 -0.65
CA GLU A 93 -20.75 4.72 -0.45
C GLU A 93 -19.92 3.92 -1.47
N LYS A 94 -20.13 4.21 -2.76
CA LYS A 94 -19.45 3.49 -3.85
C LYS A 94 -17.93 3.69 -3.81
N PRO A 95 -17.36 4.93 -3.75
CA PRO A 95 -15.91 5.11 -3.69
C PRO A 95 -15.30 4.55 -2.41
N LEU A 96 -15.99 4.64 -1.26
CA LEU A 96 -15.51 4.08 -0.01
C LEU A 96 -15.41 2.55 -0.08
N ARG A 97 -16.43 1.87 -0.61
CA ARG A 97 -16.42 0.43 -0.82
C ARG A 97 -15.28 0.03 -1.76
N LEU A 98 -15.16 0.71 -2.91
CA LEU A 98 -14.10 0.44 -3.89
C LEU A 98 -12.72 0.59 -3.28
N VAL A 99 -12.42 1.70 -2.60
CA VAL A 99 -11.07 1.92 -2.05
C VAL A 99 -10.77 0.98 -0.89
N THR A 100 -11.77 0.63 -0.06
CA THR A 100 -11.59 -0.35 1.02
C THR A 100 -11.24 -1.73 0.44
N THR A 101 -11.98 -2.20 -0.58
CA THR A 101 -11.68 -3.45 -1.28
C THR A 101 -10.29 -3.39 -1.93
N THR A 102 -9.96 -2.26 -2.58
CA THR A 102 -8.64 -2.07 -3.19
C THR A 102 -7.51 -2.13 -2.15
N THR A 103 -7.72 -1.55 -0.96
CA THR A 103 -6.74 -1.63 0.15
C THR A 103 -6.43 -3.08 0.53
N VAL A 104 -7.47 -3.89 0.67
CA VAL A 104 -7.34 -5.33 0.98
C VAL A 104 -6.62 -6.07 -0.16
N LEU A 105 -7.03 -5.82 -1.41
CA LEU A 105 -6.41 -6.45 -2.59
C LEU A 105 -4.92 -6.09 -2.73
N VAL A 106 -4.56 -4.84 -2.51
CA VAL A 106 -3.15 -4.38 -2.54
C VAL A 106 -2.33 -5.06 -1.46
N TYR A 107 -2.87 -5.21 -0.24
CA TYR A 107 -2.15 -5.90 0.83
C TYR A 107 -1.94 -7.39 0.50
N PHE A 108 -2.95 -8.09 0.01
CA PHE A 108 -2.79 -9.47 -0.46
C PHE A 108 -1.79 -9.59 -1.63
N GLN A 109 -1.74 -8.58 -2.52
CA GLN A 109 -0.76 -8.53 -3.60
C GLN A 109 0.68 -8.40 -3.06
N LEU A 110 0.88 -7.61 -1.99
CA LEU A 110 2.18 -7.51 -1.30
C LEU A 110 2.59 -8.86 -0.69
N ILE A 111 1.67 -9.58 -0.05
CA ILE A 111 1.93 -10.92 0.50
C ILE A 111 2.37 -11.88 -0.61
N LEU A 112 1.64 -11.93 -1.74
CA LEU A 112 2.02 -12.78 -2.87
C LEU A 112 3.39 -12.41 -3.43
N GLY A 113 3.68 -11.10 -3.56
CA GLY A 113 5.00 -10.64 -3.99
C GLY A 113 6.12 -11.03 -3.02
N ALA A 114 5.88 -10.95 -1.72
CA ALA A 114 6.81 -11.41 -0.70
C ALA A 114 7.02 -12.93 -0.76
N SER A 115 5.96 -13.71 -0.99
CA SER A 115 6.05 -15.17 -1.16
C SER A 115 6.89 -15.56 -2.36
N ILE A 116 6.76 -14.87 -3.50
CA ILE A 116 7.61 -15.11 -4.69
C ILE A 116 9.06 -14.70 -4.42
N ARG A 117 9.26 -13.58 -3.73
CA ARG A 117 10.60 -13.07 -3.41
C ARG A 117 11.37 -13.99 -2.49
N HIS A 118 10.68 -14.60 -1.54
CA HIS A 118 11.24 -15.46 -0.49
C HIS A 118 10.85 -16.94 -0.67
N ILE A 119 10.62 -17.36 -1.90
CA ILE A 119 10.32 -18.77 -2.19
C ILE A 119 11.54 -19.63 -1.84
N PRO A 120 11.37 -20.74 -1.08
CA PRO A 120 12.46 -21.67 -0.78
C PRO A 120 13.05 -22.27 -2.06
N VAL A 121 14.36 -22.51 -2.07
CA VAL A 121 15.04 -23.18 -3.20
C VAL A 121 14.56 -24.63 -3.42
N THR A 122 13.95 -25.22 -2.39
CA THR A 122 13.35 -26.56 -2.44
C THR A 122 11.93 -26.57 -3.01
N ALA A 123 11.34 -25.39 -3.27
CA ALA A 123 10.00 -25.30 -3.85
C ALA A 123 9.97 -25.86 -5.27
N SER A 124 8.89 -26.57 -5.61
CA SER A 124 8.71 -27.09 -6.95
C SER A 124 8.51 -25.97 -8.00
N THR A 125 8.91 -26.23 -9.24
CA THR A 125 8.63 -25.31 -10.38
C THR A 125 7.14 -25.02 -10.51
N GLN A 126 6.28 -26.00 -10.21
CA GLN A 126 4.84 -25.84 -10.24
C GLN A 126 4.37 -24.81 -9.18
N THR A 127 4.87 -24.92 -7.95
CA THR A 127 4.56 -23.95 -6.87
C THR A 127 4.97 -22.54 -7.25
N PHE A 128 6.18 -22.38 -7.80
CA PHE A 128 6.64 -21.09 -8.30
C PHE A 128 5.73 -20.52 -9.38
N SER A 129 5.42 -21.33 -10.40
CA SER A 129 4.56 -20.90 -11.51
C SER A 129 3.16 -20.51 -11.06
N MET A 130 2.57 -21.27 -10.12
CA MET A 130 1.26 -20.94 -9.53
C MET A 130 1.29 -19.59 -8.80
N LEU A 131 2.30 -19.35 -7.98
CA LEU A 131 2.44 -18.07 -7.25
C LEU A 131 2.58 -16.89 -8.23
N VAL A 132 3.37 -17.06 -9.29
CA VAL A 132 3.53 -16.02 -10.34
C VAL A 132 2.21 -15.76 -11.05
N ILE A 133 1.49 -16.79 -11.48
CA ILE A 133 0.20 -16.65 -12.15
C ILE A 133 -0.80 -15.93 -11.24
N PHE A 134 -0.93 -16.34 -9.98
CA PHE A 134 -1.81 -15.66 -9.03
C PHE A 134 -1.41 -14.21 -8.80
N HIS A 135 -0.10 -13.93 -8.73
CA HIS A 135 0.39 -12.56 -8.59
C HIS A 135 0.01 -11.69 -9.81
N LEU A 136 0.14 -12.22 -11.03
CA LEU A 136 -0.22 -11.51 -12.26
C LEU A 136 -1.73 -11.29 -12.36
N ILE A 137 -2.56 -12.30 -12.10
CA ILE A 137 -4.03 -12.17 -12.10
C ILE A 137 -4.48 -11.12 -11.09
N LYS A 138 -3.92 -11.16 -9.87
CA LYS A 138 -4.24 -10.16 -8.86
C LYS A 138 -3.71 -8.78 -9.20
N ALA A 139 -2.56 -8.65 -9.88
CA ALA A 139 -2.06 -7.37 -10.37
C ALA A 139 -3.04 -6.71 -11.35
N LEU A 140 -3.63 -7.50 -12.27
CA LEU A 140 -4.69 -7.01 -13.17
C LEU A 140 -5.93 -6.58 -12.39
N ALA A 141 -6.37 -7.36 -11.41
CA ALA A 141 -7.51 -7.02 -10.55
C ALA A 141 -7.24 -5.73 -9.77
N VAL A 142 -6.07 -5.58 -9.14
CA VAL A 142 -5.68 -4.35 -8.42
C VAL A 142 -5.67 -3.15 -9.38
N THR A 143 -5.10 -3.30 -10.57
CA THR A 143 -5.06 -2.22 -11.57
C THR A 143 -6.47 -1.79 -11.97
N GLY A 144 -7.36 -2.73 -12.26
CA GLY A 144 -8.75 -2.45 -12.59
C GLY A 144 -9.49 -1.75 -11.43
N HIS A 145 -9.28 -2.20 -10.19
CA HIS A 145 -9.85 -1.55 -9.01
C HIS A 145 -9.32 -0.13 -8.80
N VAL A 146 -8.02 0.11 -8.98
CA VAL A 146 -7.43 1.46 -8.90
C VAL A 146 -8.05 2.39 -9.93
N ILE A 147 -8.20 1.93 -11.18
CA ILE A 147 -8.89 2.69 -12.25
C ILE A 147 -10.32 3.02 -11.82
N ALA A 148 -11.06 2.04 -11.32
CA ALA A 148 -12.45 2.23 -10.86
C ALA A 148 -12.54 3.23 -9.69
N VAL A 149 -11.61 3.19 -8.71
CA VAL A 149 -11.50 4.16 -7.61
C VAL A 149 -11.30 5.56 -8.16
N VAL A 150 -10.33 5.74 -9.05
CA VAL A 150 -9.97 7.07 -9.59
C VAL A 150 -11.12 7.65 -10.43
N ILE A 151 -11.75 6.84 -11.29
CA ILE A 151 -12.92 7.27 -12.08
C ILE A 151 -14.09 7.63 -11.14
N SER A 152 -14.33 6.80 -10.12
CA SER A 152 -15.39 7.04 -9.15
C SER A 152 -15.20 8.36 -8.39
N LEU A 153 -13.97 8.70 -8.01
CA LEU A 153 -13.65 9.95 -7.31
C LEU A 153 -13.66 11.16 -8.24
N ARG A 154 -13.14 11.03 -9.48
CA ARG A 154 -13.15 12.13 -10.46
C ARG A 154 -14.55 12.63 -10.82
N LYS A 155 -15.54 11.74 -10.82
CA LYS A 155 -16.95 12.10 -11.06
C LYS A 155 -17.57 12.95 -9.94
N ARG A 156 -16.86 13.16 -8.82
CA ARG A 156 -17.32 13.88 -7.63
C ARG A 156 -16.50 15.16 -7.42
N GLN A 157 -16.84 16.19 -8.20
CA GLN A 157 -16.06 17.44 -8.27
C GLN A 157 -15.99 18.21 -6.95
N GLY A 158 -17.03 18.13 -6.12
CA GLY A 158 -17.11 18.83 -4.83
C GLY A 158 -16.25 18.24 -3.69
N LEU A 159 -15.53 17.13 -3.92
CA LEU A 159 -14.65 16.58 -2.91
C LEU A 159 -13.33 17.37 -2.80
N SER A 160 -12.83 17.49 -1.56
CA SER A 160 -11.59 18.14 -1.24
C SER A 160 -10.39 17.68 -2.07
N PRO A 161 -9.44 18.60 -2.40
CA PRO A 161 -8.13 18.23 -2.93
C PRO A 161 -7.39 17.18 -2.07
N ALA A 162 -7.68 17.16 -0.76
CA ALA A 162 -7.13 16.15 0.15
C ALA A 162 -7.55 14.71 -0.20
N VAL A 163 -8.65 14.51 -0.93
CA VAL A 163 -9.09 13.22 -1.48
C VAL A 163 -8.56 13.01 -2.90
N HIS A 164 -8.60 14.03 -3.74
CA HIS A 164 -8.18 13.90 -5.14
C HIS A 164 -6.66 13.71 -5.33
N ARG A 165 -5.83 14.34 -4.48
CA ARG A 165 -4.36 14.20 -4.59
C ARG A 165 -3.88 12.75 -4.36
N PRO A 166 -4.26 12.06 -3.28
CA PRO A 166 -3.90 10.65 -3.11
C PRO A 166 -4.43 9.74 -4.22
N ALA A 167 -5.61 10.04 -4.79
CA ALA A 167 -6.16 9.30 -5.92
C ALA A 167 -5.30 9.45 -7.19
N LYS A 168 -4.77 10.65 -7.45
CA LYS A 168 -3.82 10.89 -8.56
C LYS A 168 -2.51 10.11 -8.35
N TRP A 169 -1.96 10.14 -7.13
CA TRP A 169 -0.77 9.39 -6.78
C TRP A 169 -0.98 7.87 -6.86
N LEU A 170 -2.18 7.40 -6.50
CA LEU A 170 -2.55 5.99 -6.63
C LEU A 170 -2.54 5.54 -8.10
N MET A 171 -3.07 6.36 -9.02
CA MET A 171 -3.03 6.07 -10.47
C MET A 171 -1.59 6.05 -11.00
N PHE A 172 -0.81 7.08 -10.69
CA PHE A 172 0.60 7.14 -11.10
C PHE A 172 1.39 5.94 -10.54
N GLY A 173 1.17 5.65 -9.25
CA GLY A 173 1.84 4.54 -8.56
C GLY A 173 1.52 3.18 -9.16
N VAL A 174 0.27 2.91 -9.59
CA VAL A 174 -0.06 1.61 -10.20
C VAL A 174 0.59 1.44 -11.57
N LEU A 175 0.67 2.51 -12.37
CA LEU A 175 1.36 2.47 -13.66
C LEU A 175 2.88 2.20 -13.47
N LEU A 176 3.49 2.91 -12.52
CA LEU A 176 4.88 2.68 -12.15
C LEU A 176 5.10 1.26 -11.61
N GLN A 177 4.18 0.75 -10.80
CA GLN A 177 4.23 -0.60 -10.22
C GLN A 177 4.21 -1.69 -11.29
N VAL A 178 3.36 -1.54 -12.32
CA VAL A 178 3.30 -2.46 -13.46
C VAL A 178 4.62 -2.42 -14.22
N GLY A 179 5.15 -1.23 -14.55
CA GLY A 179 6.44 -1.08 -15.22
C GLY A 179 7.60 -1.69 -14.44
N LEU A 180 7.67 -1.42 -13.11
CA LEU A 180 8.68 -2.02 -12.23
C LEU A 180 8.50 -3.55 -12.09
N GLY A 181 7.27 -4.06 -12.15
CA GLY A 181 6.99 -5.50 -12.17
C GLY A 181 7.54 -6.19 -13.41
N ILE A 182 7.32 -5.59 -14.60
CA ILE A 182 7.90 -6.06 -15.86
C ILE A 182 9.44 -6.00 -15.80
N GLY A 183 9.99 -4.89 -15.29
CA GLY A 183 11.43 -4.75 -15.09
C GLY A 183 11.98 -5.81 -14.13
N THR A 184 11.29 -6.07 -13.01
CA THR A 184 11.68 -7.12 -12.05
C THR A 184 11.74 -8.48 -12.72
N TRP A 185 10.76 -8.81 -13.56
CA TRP A 185 10.76 -10.06 -14.31
C TRP A 185 11.98 -10.15 -15.24
N ILE A 186 12.19 -9.13 -16.09
CA ILE A 186 13.27 -9.10 -17.09
C ILE A 186 14.64 -9.22 -16.41
N PHE A 187 14.89 -8.42 -15.37
CA PHE A 187 16.20 -8.43 -14.70
C PHE A 187 16.46 -9.68 -13.84
N LYS A 188 15.41 -10.40 -13.44
CA LYS A 188 15.56 -11.59 -12.58
C LYS A 188 15.46 -12.90 -13.36
N TYR A 189 14.62 -12.96 -14.40
CA TYR A 189 14.29 -14.21 -15.11
C TYR A 189 14.57 -14.13 -16.63
N GLY A 190 14.91 -12.95 -17.13
CA GLY A 190 15.18 -12.72 -18.56
C GLY A 190 13.94 -12.34 -19.36
N TRP A 191 14.14 -12.18 -20.66
CA TRP A 191 13.06 -11.88 -21.59
C TRP A 191 12.09 -13.06 -21.70
N PRO A 192 10.76 -12.85 -21.64
CA PRO A 192 9.80 -13.94 -21.68
C PRO A 192 9.89 -14.71 -23.01
N MET A 193 10.10 -16.03 -22.92
CA MET A 193 10.03 -16.91 -24.08
C MET A 193 8.62 -16.83 -24.69
N GLY A 194 8.52 -16.67 -26.01
CA GLY A 194 7.26 -16.55 -26.73
C GLY A 194 6.88 -15.12 -27.15
N LEU A 195 7.58 -14.09 -26.67
CA LEU A 195 7.42 -12.71 -27.17
C LEU A 195 8.39 -12.36 -28.32
N GLY A 196 9.06 -13.35 -28.88
CA GLY A 196 10.05 -13.18 -29.94
C GLY A 196 11.40 -12.67 -29.42
N GLU A 197 12.37 -12.58 -30.34
CA GLU A 197 13.70 -12.02 -30.02
C GLU A 197 13.61 -10.50 -29.82
N ASN A 198 14.19 -10.02 -28.73
CA ASN A 198 14.29 -8.59 -28.47
C ASN A 198 15.77 -8.19 -28.47
N LYS A 199 16.19 -7.42 -29.46
CA LYS A 199 17.59 -6.98 -29.64
C LYS A 199 18.13 -6.18 -28.43
N LEU A 200 17.26 -5.50 -27.67
CA LEU A 200 17.65 -4.76 -26.45
C LEU A 200 18.06 -5.69 -25.31
N PHE A 201 17.50 -6.91 -25.29
CA PHE A 201 17.69 -7.87 -24.19
C PHE A 201 18.37 -9.16 -24.60
N SER A 202 18.65 -9.36 -25.94
CA SER A 202 19.31 -10.56 -26.43
C SER A 202 20.72 -10.77 -25.87
N ASN A 203 21.40 -9.67 -25.54
CA ASN A 203 22.76 -9.68 -24.96
C ASN A 203 22.72 -9.40 -23.44
N HIS A 204 21.53 -9.36 -22.80
CA HIS A 204 21.43 -9.09 -21.38
C HIS A 204 21.81 -10.35 -20.59
N LEU A 205 22.99 -10.32 -19.99
CA LEU A 205 23.45 -11.35 -19.08
C LEU A 205 22.68 -11.23 -17.75
N LEU A 206 22.02 -12.30 -17.34
CA LEU A 206 21.39 -12.40 -16.02
C LEU A 206 22.48 -12.53 -14.95
N VAL A 207 22.84 -11.40 -14.35
CA VAL A 207 23.79 -11.37 -13.24
C VAL A 207 23.01 -11.33 -11.93
N THR A 208 23.06 -12.43 -11.20
CA THR A 208 22.42 -12.54 -9.87
C THR A 208 22.98 -11.47 -8.93
N TYR A 209 22.09 -10.77 -8.23
CA TYR A 209 22.43 -9.66 -7.33
C TYR A 209 23.09 -8.45 -8.01
N SER A 210 22.94 -8.29 -9.33
CA SER A 210 23.38 -7.08 -10.00
C SER A 210 22.70 -5.82 -9.42
N TRP A 211 23.36 -4.67 -9.55
CA TRP A 211 22.80 -3.38 -9.13
C TRP A 211 21.42 -3.14 -9.75
N SER A 212 21.26 -3.35 -11.05
CA SER A 212 19.99 -3.17 -11.76
C SER A 212 18.90 -4.07 -11.20
N GLN A 213 19.17 -5.37 -11.01
CA GLN A 213 18.23 -6.32 -10.43
C GLN A 213 17.81 -5.89 -9.01
N SER A 214 18.79 -5.54 -8.16
CA SER A 214 18.55 -5.17 -6.77
C SER A 214 17.72 -3.88 -6.65
N HIS A 215 18.03 -2.86 -7.46
CA HIS A 215 17.29 -1.59 -7.43
C HIS A 215 15.87 -1.74 -7.96
N VAL A 216 15.68 -2.42 -9.11
CA VAL A 216 14.34 -2.58 -9.70
C VAL A 216 13.44 -3.42 -8.80
N THR A 217 13.93 -4.53 -8.25
CA THR A 217 13.13 -5.36 -7.32
C THR A 217 12.80 -4.64 -6.02
N THR A 218 13.74 -3.83 -5.50
CA THR A 218 13.50 -3.03 -4.29
C THR A 218 12.53 -1.89 -4.57
N ALA A 219 12.67 -1.19 -5.69
CA ALA A 219 11.74 -0.15 -6.13
C ALA A 219 10.32 -0.70 -6.32
N HIS A 220 10.19 -1.91 -6.93
CA HIS A 220 8.90 -2.58 -7.08
C HIS A 220 8.24 -2.85 -5.70
N ALA A 221 8.98 -3.40 -4.74
CA ALA A 221 8.47 -3.66 -3.41
C ALA A 221 8.10 -2.37 -2.65
N ALA A 222 8.94 -1.33 -2.74
CA ALA A 222 8.70 -0.04 -2.12
C ALA A 222 7.45 0.66 -2.71
N THR A 223 7.32 0.69 -4.03
CA THR A 223 6.16 1.28 -4.71
C THR A 223 4.87 0.55 -4.35
N GLY A 224 4.91 -0.79 -4.21
CA GLY A 224 3.77 -1.57 -3.70
C GLY A 224 3.32 -1.12 -2.30
N SER A 225 4.27 -0.85 -1.41
CA SER A 225 3.98 -0.31 -0.07
C SER A 225 3.39 1.11 -0.14
N LEU A 226 3.88 1.97 -1.05
CA LEU A 226 3.32 3.31 -1.28
C LEU A 226 1.89 3.26 -1.83
N LEU A 227 1.56 2.30 -2.69
CA LEU A 227 0.18 2.07 -3.15
C LEU A 227 -0.74 1.73 -1.98
N LEU A 228 -0.30 0.84 -1.07
CA LEU A 228 -1.06 0.54 0.14
C LEU A 228 -1.32 1.81 0.97
N ILE A 229 -0.32 2.66 1.15
CA ILE A 229 -0.46 3.93 1.87
C ILE A 229 -1.48 4.84 1.20
N CYS A 230 -1.43 5.02 -0.11
CA CYS A 230 -2.41 5.84 -0.83
C CYS A 230 -3.83 5.31 -0.63
N CYS A 231 -4.03 4.00 -0.68
CA CYS A 231 -5.32 3.36 -0.42
C CYS A 231 -5.78 3.59 1.03
N VAL A 232 -4.88 3.44 2.01
CA VAL A 232 -5.19 3.68 3.43
C VAL A 232 -5.55 5.14 3.71
N VAL A 233 -4.82 6.09 3.12
CA VAL A 233 -5.14 7.54 3.24
C VAL A 233 -6.52 7.82 2.66
N LEU A 234 -6.82 7.32 1.46
CA LEU A 234 -8.13 7.48 0.85
C LEU A 234 -9.25 6.86 1.69
N THR A 235 -9.06 5.61 2.13
CA THR A 235 -10.04 4.90 2.96
C THR A 235 -10.33 5.66 4.26
N THR A 236 -9.29 6.10 4.97
CA THR A 236 -9.45 6.80 6.24
C THR A 236 -10.09 8.17 6.06
N ARG A 237 -9.74 8.92 5.02
CA ARG A 237 -10.32 10.24 4.71
C ARG A 237 -11.79 10.15 4.31
N LEU A 238 -12.15 9.21 3.44
CA LEU A 238 -13.53 9.01 3.03
C LEU A 238 -14.40 8.52 4.20
N ARG A 239 -13.89 7.61 5.04
CA ARG A 239 -14.59 7.19 6.27
C ARG A 239 -14.79 8.34 7.24
N ARG A 240 -13.79 9.20 7.41
CA ARG A 240 -13.90 10.37 8.30
C ARG A 240 -14.94 11.35 7.78
N LEU A 241 -14.93 11.64 6.48
CA LEU A 241 -15.94 12.51 5.85
C LEU A 241 -17.34 11.94 6.01
N LYS A 242 -17.53 10.64 5.71
CA LYS A 242 -18.83 9.97 5.89
C LYS A 242 -19.31 10.07 7.34
N TYR A 243 -18.46 9.77 8.31
CA TYR A 243 -18.80 9.86 9.73
C TYR A 243 -19.26 11.26 10.14
N VAL A 244 -18.59 12.31 9.68
CA VAL A 244 -18.96 13.70 10.03
C VAL A 244 -20.29 14.09 9.38
N LEU A 245 -20.55 13.66 8.13
CA LEU A 245 -21.84 13.89 7.46
C LEU A 245 -23.01 13.19 8.16
N GLU A 246 -22.79 12.00 8.71
CA GLU A 246 -23.80 11.27 9.50
C GLU A 246 -24.17 12.05 10.78
N GLN A 247 -23.19 12.65 11.46
CA GLN A 247 -23.46 13.43 12.67
C GLN A 247 -24.22 14.73 12.39
N VAL A 248 -23.96 15.39 11.27
CA VAL A 248 -24.64 16.65 10.88
C VAL A 248 -26.05 16.40 10.33
N GLY A 249 -26.32 15.21 9.77
CA GLY A 249 -27.64 14.86 9.24
C GLY A 249 -28.63 14.37 10.28
N ASP A 250 -28.17 14.06 11.48
CA ASP A 250 -28.98 13.60 12.63
C ASP A 250 -29.40 14.77 13.55
N ASP A 251 -28.84 15.98 13.36
CA ASP A 251 -29.18 17.25 14.05
C ASP A 251 -30.16 18.09 13.20
#